data_71f8e6eb87ad4b03ca91bbc8fc29a34e
#
_entry.id   71f8e6eb87ad4b03ca91bbc8fc29a34e
#
_cell.length_a   1.000
_cell.length_b   1.000
_cell.length_c   1.000
_cell.angle_alpha   90.00
_cell.angle_beta   90.00
_cell.angle_gamma   90.00
#
_symmetry.space_group_name_H-M   'P 1'
#
loop_
_entity.id
_entity.type
_entity.pdbx_description
1 polymer ?
#
loop_
_entity_poly.entity_id
_entity_poly.type
_entity_poly.pdbx_seq_one_letter_code
_entity_poly.pdbx_strand_id
1 'polypeptide(L)'
;GAKNDDKVVCEITVWPQENRKPEGKIVEILGKKGERGVEIDSIIRAHGLPEEFPKKVIDEANFVAGQELEDEIARRLDLRDLDIFTIDGEDAKDLDDAISIEVLPNGNYKLGVHIADVTHYVKEKSKLDKEALKRATSVYLVDKVIPMLPKQLSNGVCSLNPFEDKLTLSCIMEIDAEGKVVKYDIAETVINSKARMTYTEVSDILEKDDEKLKKTFAKQVDDFIAAEKLARILMKR
;
A
#
# COMPACT_ATOMS: atom_id res chain seq x y z
N GLY A 1 8.27 37.26 -13.38
CA GLY A 1 7.06 36.95 -14.12
C GLY A 1 7.29 35.77 -15.07
N ALA A 2 6.24 35.11 -15.52
CA ALA A 2 6.32 34.00 -16.45
C ALA A 2 6.97 34.44 -17.78
N LYS A 3 7.66 33.51 -18.42
CA LYS A 3 8.32 33.69 -19.73
C LYS A 3 7.63 32.83 -20.77
N ASN A 4 7.98 33.05 -22.04
CA ASN A 4 7.53 32.14 -23.10
C ASN A 4 7.98 30.71 -22.81
N ASP A 5 7.10 29.75 -23.11
CA ASP A 5 7.25 28.31 -22.87
C ASP A 5 7.20 27.88 -21.39
N ASP A 6 6.92 28.80 -20.46
CA ASP A 6 6.61 28.38 -19.08
C ASP A 6 5.20 27.76 -19.01
N LYS A 7 5.07 26.63 -18.31
CA LYS A 7 3.79 26.12 -17.83
C LYS A 7 3.41 26.84 -16.55
N VAL A 8 2.16 27.27 -16.49
CA VAL A 8 1.66 28.10 -15.39
C VAL A 8 0.30 27.64 -14.92
N VAL A 9 -0.02 27.89 -13.67
CA VAL A 9 -1.39 27.87 -13.17
C VAL A 9 -1.96 29.25 -13.27
N CYS A 10 -3.11 29.38 -13.92
CA CYS A 10 -3.79 30.65 -14.14
C CYS A 10 -5.18 30.62 -13.48
N GLU A 11 -5.45 31.60 -12.64
CA GLU A 11 -6.78 31.88 -12.13
C GLU A 11 -7.56 32.72 -13.14
N ILE A 12 -8.69 32.19 -13.63
CA ILE A 12 -9.54 32.93 -14.58
C ILE A 12 -10.32 33.99 -13.81
N THR A 13 -10.06 35.26 -14.10
CA THR A 13 -10.74 36.40 -13.47
C THR A 13 -11.92 36.90 -14.31
N VAL A 14 -11.89 36.70 -15.60
CA VAL A 14 -12.98 37.03 -16.55
C VAL A 14 -13.16 35.85 -17.48
N TRP A 15 -14.37 35.28 -17.47
CA TRP A 15 -14.74 34.19 -18.37
C TRP A 15 -15.00 34.71 -19.80
N PRO A 16 -14.75 33.90 -20.85
CA PRO A 16 -14.98 34.29 -22.22
C PRO A 16 -16.47 34.62 -22.45
N GLN A 17 -16.73 35.67 -23.25
CA GLN A 17 -18.03 36.06 -23.74
C GLN A 17 -17.95 36.23 -25.27
N GLU A 18 -19.10 36.36 -25.94
CA GLU A 18 -19.19 36.40 -27.43
C GLU A 18 -18.16 37.31 -28.10
N ASN A 19 -17.80 38.43 -27.49
CA ASN A 19 -16.84 39.42 -28.01
C ASN A 19 -15.68 39.73 -27.06
N ARG A 20 -15.46 38.90 -26.00
CA ARG A 20 -14.40 39.16 -25.02
C ARG A 20 -13.60 37.89 -24.75
N LYS A 21 -12.29 38.00 -24.94
CA LYS A 21 -11.36 36.91 -24.57
C LYS A 21 -11.31 36.71 -23.05
N PRO A 22 -11.03 35.50 -22.57
CA PRO A 22 -10.85 35.29 -21.15
C PRO A 22 -9.63 36.07 -20.62
N GLU A 23 -9.73 36.59 -19.41
CA GLU A 23 -8.63 37.20 -18.68
C GLU A 23 -8.32 36.37 -17.43
N GLY A 24 -7.04 36.31 -17.06
CA GLY A 24 -6.61 35.58 -15.88
C GLY A 24 -5.34 36.13 -15.30
N LYS A 25 -5.07 35.70 -14.06
CA LYS A 25 -3.86 36.02 -13.32
C LYS A 25 -3.03 34.75 -13.15
N ILE A 26 -1.75 34.81 -13.49
CA ILE A 26 -0.82 33.73 -13.19
C ILE A 26 -0.61 33.68 -11.69
N VAL A 27 -0.93 32.54 -11.08
CA VAL A 27 -0.81 32.31 -9.63
C VAL A 27 0.39 31.45 -9.28
N GLU A 28 0.84 30.58 -10.23
CA GLU A 28 1.99 29.70 -10.03
C GLU A 28 2.73 29.50 -11.35
N ILE A 29 4.05 29.40 -11.31
CA ILE A 29 4.90 29.02 -12.45
C ILE A 29 5.47 27.64 -12.14
N LEU A 30 5.11 26.62 -12.94
CA LEU A 30 5.51 25.24 -12.74
C LEU A 30 6.91 24.93 -13.28
N GLY A 31 7.34 25.64 -14.32
CA GLY A 31 8.62 25.47 -15.00
C GLY A 31 8.48 25.51 -16.51
N LYS A 32 9.56 25.26 -17.24
CA LYS A 32 9.54 25.25 -18.70
C LYS A 32 8.92 23.98 -19.26
N LYS A 33 8.18 24.11 -20.34
CA LYS A 33 7.67 22.97 -21.09
C LYS A 33 8.80 22.01 -21.47
N GLY A 34 8.65 20.73 -21.10
CA GLY A 34 9.63 19.68 -21.35
C GLY A 34 10.71 19.54 -20.26
N GLU A 35 10.75 20.38 -19.24
CA GLU A 35 11.56 20.12 -18.04
C GLU A 35 10.99 18.92 -17.27
N ARG A 36 11.91 18.15 -16.67
CA ARG A 36 11.55 16.97 -15.88
C ARG A 36 10.66 17.36 -14.69
N GLY A 37 9.55 16.67 -14.53
CA GLY A 37 8.58 16.89 -13.45
C GLY A 37 7.48 17.90 -13.81
N VAL A 38 7.72 18.89 -14.67
CA VAL A 38 6.76 19.98 -14.99
C VAL A 38 5.47 19.44 -15.60
N GLU A 39 5.55 18.39 -16.42
CA GLU A 39 4.35 17.75 -16.99
C GLU A 39 3.52 17.06 -15.89
N ILE A 40 4.17 16.40 -14.96
CA ILE A 40 3.51 15.73 -13.82
C ILE A 40 2.88 16.77 -12.89
N ASP A 41 3.60 17.83 -12.55
CA ASP A 41 3.06 18.93 -11.71
C ASP A 41 1.86 19.60 -12.41
N SER A 42 1.91 19.73 -13.73
CA SER A 42 0.78 20.25 -14.52
C SER A 42 -0.46 19.37 -14.40
N ILE A 43 -0.30 18.04 -14.43
CA ILE A 43 -1.38 17.07 -14.23
C ILE A 43 -1.93 17.18 -12.81
N ILE A 44 -1.06 17.22 -11.82
CA ILE A 44 -1.43 17.38 -10.41
C ILE A 44 -2.30 18.62 -10.20
N ARG A 45 -1.89 19.75 -10.75
CA ARG A 45 -2.66 21.01 -10.66
C ARG A 45 -3.96 20.95 -11.43
N ALA A 46 -3.95 20.37 -12.64
CA ALA A 46 -5.15 20.27 -13.48
C ALA A 46 -6.25 19.42 -12.84
N HIS A 47 -5.86 18.41 -12.06
CA HIS A 47 -6.79 17.54 -11.33
C HIS A 47 -7.03 17.93 -9.87
N GLY A 48 -6.41 19.02 -9.41
CA GLY A 48 -6.55 19.49 -8.02
C GLY A 48 -6.09 18.48 -6.97
N LEU A 49 -5.08 17.66 -7.30
CA LEU A 49 -4.58 16.64 -6.39
C LEU A 49 -3.82 17.29 -5.22
N PRO A 50 -4.17 16.97 -3.97
CA PRO A 50 -3.55 17.59 -2.80
C PRO A 50 -2.21 16.92 -2.49
N GLU A 51 -1.10 17.59 -2.73
CA GLU A 51 0.24 17.04 -2.47
C GLU A 51 0.60 17.04 -0.98
N GLU A 52 0.26 18.12 -0.26
CA GLU A 52 0.60 18.27 1.14
C GLU A 52 -0.54 17.90 2.07
N PHE A 53 -0.20 17.42 3.25
CA PHE A 53 -1.16 17.21 4.33
C PHE A 53 -1.23 18.45 5.23
N PRO A 54 -2.42 18.83 5.71
CA PRO A 54 -2.54 19.85 6.73
C PRO A 54 -1.73 19.50 7.98
N LYS A 55 -1.08 20.50 8.60
CA LYS A 55 -0.26 20.28 9.82
C LYS A 55 -0.97 19.48 10.90
N LYS A 56 -2.25 19.78 11.16
CA LYS A 56 -3.07 19.08 12.16
C LYS A 56 -3.25 17.57 11.87
N VAL A 57 -3.17 17.16 10.59
CA VAL A 57 -3.25 15.76 10.16
C VAL A 57 -1.91 15.07 10.38
N ILE A 58 -0.81 15.76 10.07
CA ILE A 58 0.55 15.26 10.33
C ILE A 58 0.80 15.12 11.84
N ASP A 59 0.36 16.12 12.65
CA ASP A 59 0.50 16.06 14.11
C ASP A 59 -0.25 14.85 14.69
N GLU A 60 -1.45 14.56 14.19
CA GLU A 60 -2.24 13.38 14.60
C GLU A 60 -1.58 12.07 14.12
N ALA A 61 -1.06 12.03 12.88
CA ALA A 61 -0.34 10.88 12.35
C ALA A 61 0.89 10.52 13.21
N ASN A 62 1.68 11.53 13.58
CA ASN A 62 2.83 11.33 14.47
C ASN A 62 2.41 10.85 15.86
N PHE A 63 1.32 11.37 16.40
CA PHE A 63 0.80 10.96 17.70
C PHE A 63 0.38 9.48 17.70
N VAL A 64 -0.45 9.06 16.73
CA VAL A 64 -0.94 7.67 16.68
C VAL A 64 0.15 6.67 16.30
N ALA A 65 1.13 7.09 15.48
CA ALA A 65 2.26 6.24 15.12
C ALA A 65 3.27 6.06 16.27
N GLY A 66 3.28 6.94 17.25
CA GLY A 66 4.16 6.87 18.43
C GLY A 66 3.53 6.22 19.66
N GLN A 67 2.33 5.66 19.56
CA GLN A 67 1.68 4.98 20.68
C GLN A 67 2.31 3.61 20.95
N GLU A 68 2.41 3.26 22.23
CA GLU A 68 2.76 1.90 22.68
C GLU A 68 1.62 0.93 22.33
N LEU A 69 1.96 -0.28 21.92
CA LEU A 69 1.02 -1.28 21.42
C LEU A 69 0.90 -2.52 22.29
N GLU A 70 1.56 -2.56 23.46
CA GLU A 70 1.66 -3.76 24.30
C GLU A 70 0.28 -4.28 24.71
N ASP A 71 -0.62 -3.41 25.18
CA ASP A 71 -1.97 -3.79 25.58
C ASP A 71 -2.81 -4.24 24.36
N GLU A 72 -2.59 -3.60 23.24
CA GLU A 72 -3.27 -3.94 21.99
C GLU A 72 -2.79 -5.30 21.46
N ILE A 73 -1.50 -5.55 21.46
CA ILE A 73 -0.89 -6.82 21.07
C ILE A 73 -1.40 -7.95 21.98
N ALA A 74 -1.48 -7.70 23.29
CA ALA A 74 -1.87 -8.73 24.27
C ALA A 74 -3.32 -9.24 24.07
N ARG A 75 -4.21 -8.45 23.49
CA ARG A 75 -5.61 -8.85 23.25
C ARG A 75 -5.83 -9.52 21.89
N ARG A 76 -4.87 -9.43 20.96
CA ARG A 76 -5.00 -9.95 19.60
C ARG A 76 -4.53 -11.40 19.49
N LEU A 77 -5.00 -12.09 18.47
CA LEU A 77 -4.46 -13.41 18.13
C LEU A 77 -3.01 -13.26 17.66
N ASP A 78 -2.10 -13.90 18.37
CA ASP A 78 -0.67 -13.85 18.07
C ASP A 78 -0.32 -14.84 16.95
N LEU A 79 0.12 -14.31 15.82
CA LEU A 79 0.56 -15.06 14.64
C LEU A 79 2.03 -14.79 14.29
N ARG A 80 2.80 -14.20 15.21
CA ARG A 80 4.20 -13.79 14.96
C ARG A 80 5.14 -14.95 14.69
N ASP A 81 4.79 -16.17 15.10
CA ASP A 81 5.59 -17.37 14.87
C ASP A 81 5.36 -18.00 13.49
N LEU A 82 4.35 -17.58 12.73
CA LEU A 82 4.10 -18.08 11.39
C LEU A 82 5.13 -17.52 10.38
N ASP A 83 5.44 -18.32 9.36
CA ASP A 83 6.17 -17.86 8.19
C ASP A 83 5.23 -17.00 7.30
N ILE A 84 5.28 -15.70 7.55
CA ILE A 84 4.48 -14.69 6.87
C ILE A 84 5.41 -13.87 5.97
N PHE A 85 4.98 -13.55 4.76
CA PHE A 85 5.76 -12.74 3.82
C PHE A 85 4.86 -11.84 2.98
N THR A 86 5.45 -10.75 2.48
CA THR A 86 4.82 -9.86 1.48
C THR A 86 5.43 -10.13 0.11
N ILE A 87 4.67 -9.86 -0.97
CA ILE A 87 5.15 -9.94 -2.37
C ILE A 87 4.67 -8.69 -3.11
N ASP A 88 5.58 -7.77 -3.39
CA ASP A 88 5.26 -6.44 -3.90
C ASP A 88 6.18 -6.03 -5.06
N GLY A 89 5.97 -4.85 -5.60
CA GLY A 89 6.91 -4.21 -6.52
C GLY A 89 8.22 -3.81 -5.83
N GLU A 90 9.31 -3.70 -6.57
CA GLU A 90 10.63 -3.35 -6.02
C GLU A 90 10.64 -2.03 -5.24
N ASP A 91 9.90 -1.04 -5.74
CA ASP A 91 9.83 0.32 -5.16
C ASP A 91 8.69 0.50 -4.13
N ALA A 92 7.89 -0.54 -3.87
CA ALA A 92 6.79 -0.48 -2.90
C ALA A 92 7.30 -0.17 -1.50
N LYS A 93 6.60 0.72 -0.79
CA LYS A 93 6.90 1.13 0.59
C LYS A 93 5.69 1.02 1.50
N ASP A 94 4.54 0.84 0.93
CA ASP A 94 3.24 0.67 1.52
C ASP A 94 2.82 -0.79 1.33
N LEU A 95 3.35 -1.66 2.19
CA LEU A 95 3.09 -3.10 2.16
C LEU A 95 1.78 -3.36 2.92
N ASP A 96 0.66 -3.35 2.20
CA ASP A 96 -0.67 -3.39 2.82
C ASP A 96 -1.13 -4.80 3.14
N ASP A 97 -0.61 -5.82 2.45
CA ASP A 97 -0.99 -7.22 2.60
C ASP A 97 0.20 -8.16 2.73
N ALA A 98 0.01 -9.23 3.49
CA ALA A 98 0.94 -10.32 3.63
C ALA A 98 0.18 -11.66 3.62
N ILE A 99 0.88 -12.73 3.30
CA ILE A 99 0.31 -14.07 3.30
C ILE A 99 1.12 -15.05 4.13
N SER A 100 0.43 -16.07 4.63
CA SER A 100 1.02 -17.31 5.14
C SER A 100 0.31 -18.49 4.49
N ILE A 101 1.03 -19.57 4.26
CA ILE A 101 0.45 -20.77 3.66
C ILE A 101 1.02 -22.03 4.28
N GLU A 102 0.17 -23.04 4.44
CA GLU A 102 0.54 -24.36 4.93
C GLU A 102 -0.25 -25.43 4.16
N VAL A 103 0.40 -26.47 3.73
CA VAL A 103 -0.27 -27.65 3.17
C VAL A 103 -0.63 -28.60 4.32
N LEU A 104 -1.92 -28.77 4.54
CA LEU A 104 -2.46 -29.61 5.63
C LEU A 104 -2.29 -31.11 5.32
N PRO A 105 -2.31 -31.99 6.35
CA PRO A 105 -2.19 -33.45 6.17
C PRO A 105 -3.30 -34.06 5.29
N ASN A 106 -4.46 -33.42 5.20
CA ASN A 106 -5.56 -33.83 4.32
C ASN A 106 -5.41 -33.37 2.86
N GLY A 107 -4.32 -32.66 2.52
CA GLY A 107 -4.04 -32.13 1.20
C GLY A 107 -4.67 -30.75 0.92
N ASN A 108 -5.48 -30.21 1.85
CA ASN A 108 -6.00 -28.87 1.75
C ASN A 108 -4.91 -27.82 2.03
N TYR A 109 -5.17 -26.58 1.64
CA TYR A 109 -4.31 -25.43 1.95
C TYR A 109 -4.88 -24.63 3.09
N LYS A 110 -4.06 -24.27 4.07
CA LYS A 110 -4.38 -23.26 5.07
C LYS A 110 -3.72 -21.95 4.62
N LEU A 111 -4.52 -21.03 4.09
CA LEU A 111 -4.09 -19.73 3.62
C LEU A 111 -4.46 -18.67 4.66
N GLY A 112 -3.47 -17.94 5.15
CA GLY A 112 -3.66 -16.69 5.89
C GLY A 112 -3.49 -15.50 4.95
N VAL A 113 -4.44 -14.57 4.95
CA VAL A 113 -4.34 -13.25 4.33
C VAL A 113 -4.38 -12.22 5.43
N HIS A 114 -3.33 -11.44 5.56
CA HIS A 114 -3.11 -10.51 6.65
C HIS A 114 -3.07 -9.10 6.08
N ILE A 115 -4.09 -8.30 6.38
CA ILE A 115 -4.20 -6.92 5.92
C ILE A 115 -3.85 -5.96 7.05
N ALA A 116 -3.04 -4.95 6.78
CA ALA A 116 -2.68 -3.93 7.75
C ALA A 116 -3.94 -3.32 8.42
N ASP A 117 -4.01 -3.34 9.75
CA ASP A 117 -5.16 -2.78 10.47
C ASP A 117 -5.05 -1.25 10.57
N VAL A 118 -5.32 -0.59 9.45
CA VAL A 118 -5.34 0.88 9.36
C VAL A 118 -6.39 1.48 10.32
N THR A 119 -7.48 0.74 10.62
CA THR A 119 -8.57 1.23 11.47
C THR A 119 -8.19 1.34 12.94
N HIS A 120 -7.12 0.66 13.34
CA HIS A 120 -6.53 0.85 14.67
C HIS A 120 -5.99 2.29 14.82
N TYR A 121 -5.33 2.81 13.80
CA TYR A 121 -4.68 4.13 13.82
C TYR A 121 -5.60 5.27 13.34
N VAL A 122 -6.44 5.01 12.34
CA VAL A 122 -7.34 6.00 11.75
C VAL A 122 -8.75 5.81 12.31
N LYS A 123 -9.06 6.54 13.38
CA LYS A 123 -10.37 6.45 14.04
C LYS A 123 -11.42 7.28 13.32
N GLU A 124 -12.65 6.78 13.29
CA GLU A 124 -13.80 7.44 12.68
C GLU A 124 -13.92 8.90 13.16
N LYS A 125 -14.16 9.83 12.22
CA LYS A 125 -14.31 11.28 12.46
C LYS A 125 -13.07 12.00 12.95
N SER A 126 -11.91 11.32 13.04
CA SER A 126 -10.62 11.94 13.32
C SER A 126 -10.20 12.92 12.21
N LYS A 127 -9.09 13.63 12.38
CA LYS A 127 -8.55 14.50 11.32
C LYS A 127 -7.94 13.67 10.19
N LEU A 128 -7.33 12.54 10.54
CA LEU A 128 -6.82 11.55 9.59
C LEU A 128 -7.95 10.98 8.73
N ASP A 129 -9.04 10.52 9.35
CA ASP A 129 -10.20 9.96 8.65
C ASP A 129 -10.83 10.97 7.68
N LYS A 130 -11.06 12.22 8.14
CA LYS A 130 -11.60 13.28 7.29
C LYS A 130 -10.71 13.62 6.10
N GLU A 131 -9.40 13.63 6.29
CA GLU A 131 -8.46 13.89 5.20
C GLU A 131 -8.37 12.69 4.25
N ALA A 132 -8.35 11.46 4.77
CA ALA A 132 -8.38 10.24 3.97
C ALA A 132 -9.66 10.16 3.11
N LEU A 133 -10.83 10.44 3.71
CA LEU A 133 -12.12 10.50 2.99
C LEU A 133 -12.09 11.56 1.87
N LYS A 134 -11.50 12.73 2.13
CA LYS A 134 -11.35 13.80 1.13
C LYS A 134 -10.45 13.39 -0.03
N ARG A 135 -9.35 12.67 0.24
CA ARG A 135 -8.42 12.18 -0.79
C ARG A 135 -8.97 10.97 -1.53
N ALA A 136 -9.75 10.14 -0.86
CA ALA A 136 -10.42 8.93 -1.34
C ALA A 136 -9.47 7.77 -1.74
N THR A 137 -8.30 8.04 -2.28
CA THR A 137 -7.32 7.05 -2.73
C THR A 137 -5.91 7.63 -2.75
N SER A 138 -4.90 6.77 -2.76
CA SER A 138 -3.55 7.16 -3.20
C SER A 138 -3.51 7.25 -4.71
N VAL A 139 -2.77 8.22 -5.25
CA VAL A 139 -2.60 8.43 -6.69
C VAL A 139 -1.16 8.14 -7.07
N TYR A 140 -0.96 7.11 -7.90
CA TYR A 140 0.35 6.69 -8.38
C TYR A 140 0.62 7.33 -9.74
N LEU A 141 1.55 8.26 -9.78
CA LEU A 141 2.07 8.88 -11.00
C LEU A 141 3.39 8.18 -11.39
N VAL A 142 3.92 8.49 -12.57
CA VAL A 142 5.11 7.80 -13.12
C VAL A 142 6.33 7.85 -12.18
N ASP A 143 6.54 8.98 -11.51
CA ASP A 143 7.71 9.22 -10.65
C ASP A 143 7.35 9.73 -9.25
N LYS A 144 6.05 9.78 -8.92
CA LYS A 144 5.56 10.39 -7.69
C LYS A 144 4.29 9.71 -7.21
N VAL A 145 4.18 9.49 -5.90
CA VAL A 145 2.96 9.04 -5.26
C VAL A 145 2.39 10.16 -4.40
N ILE A 146 1.10 10.44 -4.57
CA ILE A 146 0.32 11.32 -3.69
C ILE A 146 -0.51 10.39 -2.79
N PRO A 147 -0.08 10.14 -1.55
CA PRO A 147 -0.69 9.12 -0.72
C PRO A 147 -2.01 9.60 -0.10
N MET A 148 -2.94 8.65 0.13
CA MET A 148 -4.19 8.89 0.85
C MET A 148 -3.94 9.19 2.33
N LEU A 149 -2.96 8.52 2.93
CA LEU A 149 -2.55 8.68 4.33
C LEU A 149 -1.12 9.24 4.44
N PRO A 150 -0.79 9.97 5.52
CA PRO A 150 0.59 10.40 5.79
C PRO A 150 1.55 9.21 5.83
N LYS A 151 2.79 9.41 5.37
CA LYS A 151 3.82 8.36 5.27
C LYS A 151 4.15 7.69 6.61
N GLN A 152 3.93 8.37 7.73
CA GLN A 152 4.07 7.79 9.07
C GLN A 152 3.15 6.59 9.28
N LEU A 153 1.99 6.59 8.61
CA LEU A 153 1.07 5.47 8.58
C LEU A 153 1.37 4.55 7.39
N SER A 154 1.24 5.05 6.16
CA SER A 154 1.27 4.21 4.96
C SER A 154 2.60 3.47 4.74
N ASN A 155 3.74 4.09 5.08
CA ASN A 155 5.06 3.47 4.92
C ASN A 155 5.66 3.03 6.28
N GLY A 156 5.01 3.39 7.38
CA GLY A 156 5.45 3.16 8.75
C GLY A 156 4.63 2.10 9.46
N VAL A 157 3.77 2.56 10.40
CA VAL A 157 3.07 1.63 11.31
C VAL A 157 2.06 0.72 10.61
N CYS A 158 1.48 1.14 9.49
CA CYS A 158 0.57 0.32 8.69
C CYS A 158 1.28 -0.52 7.62
N SER A 159 2.54 -0.21 7.25
CA SER A 159 3.28 -1.05 6.32
C SER A 159 3.78 -2.32 6.99
N LEU A 160 3.53 -3.48 6.40
CA LEU A 160 3.89 -4.80 6.93
C LEU A 160 5.39 -5.09 6.73
N ASN A 161 6.24 -4.14 7.16
CA ASN A 161 7.69 -4.24 7.05
C ASN A 161 8.21 -5.51 7.73
N PRO A 162 9.22 -6.19 7.14
CA PRO A 162 9.76 -7.41 7.69
C PRO A 162 10.43 -7.18 9.05
N PHE A 163 10.31 -8.18 9.92
CA PHE A 163 10.90 -8.22 11.27
C PHE A 163 10.35 -7.16 12.25
N GLU A 164 9.20 -6.58 11.95
CA GLU A 164 8.49 -5.67 12.84
C GLU A 164 7.14 -6.27 13.24
N ASP A 165 6.74 -6.08 14.49
CA ASP A 165 5.40 -6.47 14.95
C ASP A 165 4.36 -5.51 14.36
N LYS A 166 3.36 -6.05 13.67
CA LYS A 166 2.34 -5.27 12.97
C LYS A 166 0.94 -5.74 13.34
N LEU A 167 0.06 -4.78 13.55
CA LEU A 167 -1.36 -5.04 13.77
C LEU A 167 -2.05 -5.30 12.43
N THR A 168 -2.79 -6.41 12.36
CA THR A 168 -3.50 -6.81 11.14
C THR A 168 -4.92 -7.29 11.44
N LEU A 169 -5.77 -7.23 10.40
CA LEU A 169 -6.98 -8.01 10.28
C LEU A 169 -6.66 -9.19 9.38
N SER A 170 -6.79 -10.40 9.91
CA SER A 170 -6.42 -11.61 9.19
C SER A 170 -7.62 -12.48 8.88
N CYS A 171 -7.68 -12.97 7.64
CA CYS A 171 -8.59 -14.04 7.25
C CYS A 171 -7.78 -15.31 7.06
N ILE A 172 -8.05 -16.32 7.89
CA ILE A 172 -7.39 -17.62 7.85
C ILE A 172 -8.38 -18.61 7.25
N MET A 173 -8.03 -19.18 6.11
CA MET A 173 -8.93 -20.04 5.32
C MET A 173 -8.34 -21.43 5.16
N GLU A 174 -9.20 -22.46 5.25
CA GLU A 174 -8.91 -23.78 4.73
C GLU A 174 -9.55 -23.91 3.34
N ILE A 175 -8.73 -24.25 2.33
CA ILE A 175 -9.14 -24.32 0.92
C ILE A 175 -8.82 -25.72 0.41
N ASP A 176 -9.80 -26.38 -0.22
CA ASP A 176 -9.63 -27.71 -0.78
C ASP A 176 -8.89 -27.71 -2.15
N ALA A 177 -8.67 -28.90 -2.69
CA ALA A 177 -7.96 -29.09 -3.96
C ALA A 177 -8.71 -28.50 -5.18
N GLU A 178 -9.99 -28.24 -5.06
CA GLU A 178 -10.85 -27.62 -6.08
C GLU A 178 -10.91 -26.09 -5.93
N GLY A 179 -10.22 -25.53 -4.92
CA GLY A 179 -10.18 -24.08 -4.66
C GLY A 179 -11.38 -23.57 -3.87
N LYS A 180 -12.19 -24.44 -3.26
CA LYS A 180 -13.33 -24.05 -2.44
C LYS A 180 -12.88 -23.79 -1.01
N VAL A 181 -13.30 -22.66 -0.44
CA VAL A 181 -13.12 -22.38 0.98
C VAL A 181 -14.07 -23.27 1.78
N VAL A 182 -13.53 -24.21 2.55
CA VAL A 182 -14.28 -25.13 3.41
C VAL A 182 -14.47 -24.62 4.83
N LYS A 183 -13.53 -23.79 5.28
CA LYS A 183 -13.58 -23.12 6.59
C LYS A 183 -12.83 -21.80 6.54
N TYR A 184 -13.28 -20.81 7.28
CA TYR A 184 -12.53 -19.57 7.48
C TYR A 184 -12.75 -19.01 8.88
N ASP A 185 -11.81 -18.17 9.32
CA ASP A 185 -11.89 -17.37 10.53
C ASP A 185 -11.32 -15.97 10.23
N ILE A 186 -11.94 -14.93 10.82
CA ILE A 186 -11.50 -13.54 10.68
C ILE A 186 -11.23 -13.00 12.07
N ALA A 187 -10.02 -12.49 12.29
CA ALA A 187 -9.59 -12.03 13.60
C ALA A 187 -8.72 -10.76 13.51
N GLU A 188 -8.74 -9.95 14.55
CA GLU A 188 -7.69 -8.99 14.84
C GLU A 188 -6.45 -9.74 15.29
N THR A 189 -5.33 -9.52 14.62
CA THR A 189 -4.10 -10.30 14.82
C THR A 189 -2.89 -9.40 15.00
N VAL A 190 -1.82 -9.96 15.53
CA VAL A 190 -0.47 -9.40 15.45
C VAL A 190 0.41 -10.37 14.65
N ILE A 191 1.13 -9.84 13.70
CA ILE A 191 2.05 -10.60 12.84
C ILE A 191 3.46 -10.03 12.92
N ASN A 192 4.43 -10.83 12.46
CA ASN A 192 5.80 -10.41 12.24
C ASN A 192 6.26 -11.03 10.91
N SER A 193 6.24 -10.25 9.83
CA SER A 193 6.64 -10.73 8.51
C SER A 193 8.10 -11.18 8.50
N LYS A 194 8.38 -12.36 7.93
CA LYS A 194 9.72 -12.97 7.88
C LYS A 194 10.49 -12.63 6.62
N ALA A 195 9.79 -12.18 5.57
CA ALA A 195 10.42 -11.79 4.32
C ALA A 195 9.57 -10.74 3.58
N ARG A 196 10.25 -9.76 3.00
CA ARG A 196 9.70 -8.90 1.96
C ARG A 196 10.23 -9.39 0.63
N MET A 197 9.34 -9.90 -0.20
CA MET A 197 9.67 -10.40 -1.53
C MET A 197 9.26 -9.42 -2.60
N THR A 198 9.95 -9.47 -3.72
CA THR A 198 9.49 -8.79 -4.93
C THR A 198 8.87 -9.80 -5.90
N TYR A 199 7.96 -9.33 -6.78
CA TYR A 199 7.41 -10.17 -7.84
C TYR A 199 8.53 -10.81 -8.70
N THR A 200 9.60 -10.06 -8.97
CA THR A 200 10.77 -10.54 -9.73
C THR A 200 11.48 -11.68 -9.01
N GLU A 201 11.78 -11.51 -7.70
CA GLU A 201 12.47 -12.55 -6.92
C GLU A 201 11.68 -13.84 -6.84
N VAL A 202 10.37 -13.75 -6.57
CA VAL A 202 9.49 -14.94 -6.49
C VAL A 202 9.41 -15.63 -7.86
N SER A 203 9.27 -14.87 -8.96
CA SER A 203 9.30 -15.43 -10.31
C SER A 203 10.64 -16.10 -10.62
N ASP A 204 11.76 -15.50 -10.23
CA ASP A 204 13.09 -16.07 -10.45
C ASP A 204 13.31 -17.35 -9.64
N ILE A 205 12.76 -17.44 -8.43
CA ILE A 205 12.78 -18.68 -7.64
C ILE A 205 11.94 -19.77 -8.30
N LEU A 206 10.71 -19.45 -8.75
CA LEU A 206 9.74 -20.44 -9.22
C LEU A 206 9.96 -20.86 -10.69
N GLU A 207 10.35 -19.92 -11.56
CA GLU A 207 10.41 -20.14 -13.00
C GLU A 207 11.84 -20.32 -13.54
N LYS A 208 12.81 -19.60 -12.93
CA LYS A 208 14.21 -19.64 -13.38
C LYS A 208 15.13 -20.52 -12.52
N ASP A 209 14.59 -21.07 -11.45
CA ASP A 209 15.33 -21.96 -10.54
C ASP A 209 16.57 -21.31 -9.91
N ASP A 210 16.48 -20.02 -9.57
CA ASP A 210 17.63 -19.26 -9.04
C ASP A 210 18.11 -19.81 -7.70
N GLU A 211 19.20 -20.57 -7.73
CA GLU A 211 19.81 -21.23 -6.59
C GLU A 211 20.31 -20.25 -5.50
N LYS A 212 20.66 -19.01 -5.86
CA LYS A 212 21.11 -18.01 -4.90
C LYS A 212 19.93 -17.48 -4.08
N LEU A 213 18.84 -17.14 -4.76
CA LEU A 213 17.61 -16.70 -4.12
C LEU A 213 17.01 -17.82 -3.27
N LYS A 214 16.97 -19.06 -3.78
CA LYS A 214 16.52 -20.23 -3.00
C LYS A 214 17.33 -20.44 -1.73
N LYS A 215 18.63 -20.23 -1.74
CA LYS A 215 19.46 -20.30 -0.51
C LYS A 215 19.17 -19.16 0.44
N THR A 216 18.94 -17.96 -0.08
CA THR A 216 18.63 -16.79 0.74
C THR A 216 17.29 -16.94 1.46
N PHE A 217 16.27 -17.45 0.77
CA PHE A 217 14.92 -17.62 1.27
C PHE A 217 14.54 -19.09 1.51
N ALA A 218 15.52 -19.91 1.89
CA ALA A 218 15.37 -21.36 1.98
C ALA A 218 14.17 -21.84 2.83
N LYS A 219 13.79 -21.07 3.84
CA LYS A 219 12.62 -21.37 4.69
C LYS A 219 11.28 -21.12 3.98
N GLN A 220 11.22 -20.17 3.06
CA GLN A 220 9.99 -19.76 2.39
C GLN A 220 9.80 -20.40 1.01
N VAL A 221 10.79 -21.12 0.47
CA VAL A 221 10.72 -21.70 -0.89
C VAL A 221 9.52 -22.65 -1.05
N ASP A 222 9.30 -23.52 -0.05
CA ASP A 222 8.17 -24.46 -0.07
C ASP A 222 6.82 -23.72 0.00
N ASP A 223 6.76 -22.60 0.73
CA ASP A 223 5.59 -21.75 0.83
C ASP A 223 5.30 -21.04 -0.50
N PHE A 224 6.33 -20.55 -1.20
CA PHE A 224 6.15 -19.96 -2.53
C PHE A 224 5.61 -20.99 -3.53
N ILE A 225 6.13 -22.22 -3.52
CA ILE A 225 5.64 -23.32 -4.36
C ILE A 225 4.18 -23.66 -4.01
N ALA A 226 3.83 -23.72 -2.74
CA ALA A 226 2.46 -23.98 -2.29
C ALA A 226 1.51 -22.84 -2.70
N ALA A 227 1.95 -21.58 -2.53
CA ALA A 227 1.19 -20.40 -2.90
C ALA A 227 0.94 -20.34 -4.42
N GLU A 228 1.94 -20.64 -5.24
CA GLU A 228 1.78 -20.72 -6.70
C GLU A 228 0.75 -21.80 -7.10
N LYS A 229 0.86 -23.00 -6.52
CA LYS A 229 -0.08 -24.09 -6.78
C LYS A 229 -1.51 -23.68 -6.44
N LEU A 230 -1.71 -23.10 -5.25
CA LEU A 230 -3.01 -22.62 -4.82
C LEU A 230 -3.53 -21.49 -5.73
N ALA A 231 -2.69 -20.53 -6.08
CA ALA A 231 -3.05 -19.45 -7.00
C ALA A 231 -3.54 -20.01 -8.35
N ARG A 232 -2.84 -20.99 -8.92
CA ARG A 232 -3.25 -21.65 -10.17
C ARG A 232 -4.57 -22.39 -10.05
N ILE A 233 -4.87 -22.98 -8.88
CA ILE A 233 -6.18 -23.60 -8.58
C ILE A 233 -7.27 -22.51 -8.57
N LEU A 234 -7.05 -21.43 -7.84
CA LEU A 234 -8.01 -20.32 -7.72
C LEU A 234 -8.26 -19.61 -9.06
N MET A 235 -7.23 -19.46 -9.91
CA MET A 235 -7.37 -18.86 -11.24
C MET A 235 -8.17 -19.72 -12.24
N LYS A 236 -8.28 -21.03 -12.02
CA LYS A 236 -9.07 -21.96 -12.86
C LYS A 236 -10.55 -22.02 -12.49
N ARG A 237 -10.91 -21.44 -11.37
CA ARG A 237 -12.26 -21.42 -10.82
C ARG A 237 -13.13 -20.33 -11.48
#